data_2dcd112fff4d4c5326c0c45c24db3ebc
#
_entry.id   2dcd112fff4d4c5326c0c45c24db3ebc
#
_cell.length_a   1.000
_cell.length_b   1.000
_cell.length_c   1.000
_cell.angle_alpha   90.00
_cell.angle_beta   90.00
_cell.angle_gamma   90.00
#
_symmetry.space_group_name_H-M   'P 1'
#
loop_
_entity.id
_entity.type
_entity.pdbx_description
1 polymer ?
#
loop_
_entity_poly.entity_id
_entity_poly.type
_entity_poly.pdbx_seq_one_letter_code
_entity_poly.pdbx_strand_id
1 'polypeptide(L)'
;MTGSWKAEHIPQLAGRRFLITGANSGIGYAAALKLARKDAELILACRDLEKGEAALAHLREEAPSVRAELVALDLSSLVSIRAFAAQEIARRRPLHVLINNAGVMAIPTRTLTSDGFEMQFGTNVLGHFALTGLLWPALEQAAQESSDPPRVVTIASIAHKRTHLELEDLQSARSYSPLRAYQQSKLANLMLALEMSRRLRRKNSPILSIAAHPGVASTALFRAHNDSNLARALRKLAGQAISIFLNDEAEGALPTLYAATSPEAENGGYYGPQQLNEMKGEIVGPAKIADHARNESLAAALWSRCEDLTGVRYLDEDRDTLTEKIA
;
A
#
# COMPACT_ATOMS: atom_id res chain seq x y z
N MET A 1 -27.80 -6.07 -10.38
CA MET A 1 -27.09 -7.26 -10.90
C MET A 1 -25.65 -7.15 -10.44
N THR A 2 -25.34 -7.73 -9.28
CA THR A 2 -23.97 -7.72 -8.72
C THR A 2 -23.20 -8.90 -9.31
N GLY A 3 -22.76 -8.75 -10.55
CA GLY A 3 -21.73 -9.64 -11.09
C GLY A 3 -20.44 -9.45 -10.29
N SER A 4 -19.76 -10.54 -9.92
CA SER A 4 -18.47 -10.44 -9.21
C SER A 4 -17.49 -9.66 -10.09
N TRP A 5 -16.87 -8.60 -9.53
CA TRP A 5 -15.86 -7.81 -10.23
C TRP A 5 -14.64 -8.68 -10.57
N LYS A 6 -14.12 -8.52 -11.77
CA LYS A 6 -12.95 -9.23 -12.29
C LYS A 6 -11.98 -8.24 -12.93
N ALA A 7 -10.73 -8.67 -13.16
CA ALA A 7 -9.71 -7.85 -13.82
C ALA A 7 -10.13 -7.34 -15.23
N GLU A 8 -11.03 -8.04 -15.90
CA GLU A 8 -11.60 -7.63 -17.20
C GLU A 8 -12.41 -6.33 -17.10
N HIS A 9 -12.99 -6.06 -15.91
CA HIS A 9 -13.76 -4.85 -15.62
C HIS A 9 -12.89 -3.62 -15.34
N ILE A 10 -11.56 -3.75 -15.34
CA ILE A 10 -10.66 -2.59 -15.27
C ILE A 10 -10.93 -1.74 -16.53
N PRO A 11 -11.30 -0.45 -16.38
CA PRO A 11 -11.56 0.43 -17.51
C PRO A 11 -10.29 0.73 -18.30
N GLN A 12 -10.41 1.41 -19.43
CA GLN A 12 -9.25 2.00 -20.10
C GLN A 12 -8.68 3.12 -19.23
N LEU A 13 -7.34 3.12 -19.09
CA LEU A 13 -6.61 3.98 -18.18
C LEU A 13 -5.65 4.94 -18.89
N ALA A 14 -5.83 5.12 -20.21
CA ALA A 14 -5.02 6.03 -21.00
C ALA A 14 -5.04 7.44 -20.38
N GLY A 15 -3.86 8.02 -20.18
CA GLY A 15 -3.70 9.33 -19.54
C GLY A 15 -3.71 9.28 -18.01
N ARG A 16 -4.00 8.14 -17.37
CA ARG A 16 -3.96 8.01 -15.92
C ARG A 16 -2.59 7.51 -15.44
N ARG A 17 -2.01 8.21 -14.49
CA ARG A 17 -0.68 7.94 -13.95
C ARG A 17 -0.78 7.26 -12.58
N PHE A 18 -0.15 6.10 -12.47
CA PHE A 18 -0.14 5.24 -11.27
C PHE A 18 1.29 5.13 -10.74
N LEU A 19 1.45 5.33 -9.44
CA LEU A 19 2.70 5.04 -8.74
C LEU A 19 2.49 3.79 -7.87
N ILE A 20 3.35 2.78 -8.03
CA ILE A 20 3.27 1.51 -7.30
C ILE A 20 4.59 1.30 -6.57
N THR A 21 4.54 1.27 -5.23
CA THR A 21 5.71 0.93 -4.44
C THR A 21 5.93 -0.58 -4.40
N GLY A 22 7.19 -1.03 -4.55
CA GLY A 22 7.52 -2.45 -4.56
C GLY A 22 6.99 -3.20 -5.77
N ALA A 23 6.98 -2.56 -6.94
CA ALA A 23 6.43 -3.10 -8.19
C ALA A 23 7.36 -4.07 -8.94
N ASN A 24 8.54 -4.39 -8.39
CA ASN A 24 9.51 -5.28 -9.03
C ASN A 24 9.24 -6.78 -8.83
N SER A 25 8.22 -7.15 -8.08
CA SER A 25 7.86 -8.56 -7.85
C SER A 25 6.51 -8.71 -7.19
N GLY A 26 5.98 -9.94 -7.16
CA GLY A 26 4.80 -10.28 -6.38
C GLY A 26 3.55 -9.51 -6.80
N ILE A 27 2.72 -9.20 -5.82
CA ILE A 27 1.44 -8.51 -6.01
C ILE A 27 1.60 -7.15 -6.71
N GLY A 28 2.66 -6.39 -6.36
CA GLY A 28 2.93 -5.10 -6.98
C GLY A 28 3.22 -5.21 -8.48
N TYR A 29 4.02 -6.20 -8.88
CA TYR A 29 4.27 -6.48 -10.29
C TYR A 29 3.02 -6.98 -11.02
N ALA A 30 2.28 -7.93 -10.40
CA ALA A 30 1.04 -8.45 -10.97
C ALA A 30 -0.02 -7.35 -11.18
N ALA A 31 -0.10 -6.39 -10.25
CA ALA A 31 -0.95 -5.21 -10.40
C ALA A 31 -0.46 -4.32 -11.55
N ALA A 32 0.85 -4.02 -11.61
CA ALA A 32 1.44 -3.22 -12.67
C ALA A 32 1.16 -3.80 -14.07
N LEU A 33 1.30 -5.13 -14.23
CA LEU A 33 1.04 -5.80 -15.50
C LEU A 33 -0.43 -5.66 -15.96
N LYS A 34 -1.39 -5.82 -15.03
CA LYS A 34 -2.81 -5.67 -15.37
C LYS A 34 -3.18 -4.23 -15.73
N LEU A 35 -2.59 -3.24 -15.05
CA LEU A 35 -2.75 -1.82 -15.34
C LEU A 35 -2.09 -1.43 -16.67
N ALA A 36 -0.90 -1.97 -16.96
CA ALA A 36 -0.19 -1.78 -18.23
C ALA A 36 -1.04 -2.21 -19.44
N ARG A 37 -1.69 -3.37 -19.35
CA ARG A 37 -2.59 -3.90 -20.38
C ARG A 37 -3.86 -3.06 -20.60
N LYS A 38 -4.08 -2.04 -19.77
CA LYS A 38 -5.19 -1.08 -19.85
C LYS A 38 -4.70 0.35 -20.14
N ASP A 39 -3.49 0.47 -20.70
CA ASP A 39 -2.86 1.72 -21.11
C ASP A 39 -2.57 2.73 -19.99
N ALA A 40 -2.47 2.26 -18.73
CA ALA A 40 -2.03 3.11 -17.63
C ALA A 40 -0.59 3.57 -17.83
N GLU A 41 -0.27 4.79 -17.39
CA GLU A 41 1.11 5.24 -17.22
C GLU A 41 1.61 4.83 -15.84
N LEU A 42 2.75 4.13 -15.77
CA LEU A 42 3.23 3.50 -14.55
C LEU A 42 4.56 4.07 -14.07
N ILE A 43 4.64 4.34 -12.77
CA ILE A 43 5.88 4.58 -12.04
C ILE A 43 6.12 3.37 -11.15
N LEU A 44 7.12 2.56 -11.49
CA LEU A 44 7.55 1.40 -10.72
C LEU A 44 8.59 1.87 -9.70
N ALA A 45 8.15 2.13 -8.46
CA ALA A 45 9.04 2.62 -7.41
C ALA A 45 9.63 1.45 -6.62
N CYS A 46 10.94 1.22 -6.77
CA CYS A 46 11.62 0.05 -6.23
C CYS A 46 12.94 0.42 -5.55
N ARG A 47 13.30 -0.31 -4.47
CA ARG A 47 14.59 -0.14 -3.81
C ARG A 47 15.73 -0.80 -4.59
N ASP A 48 15.47 -1.99 -5.11
CA ASP A 48 16.42 -2.81 -5.87
C ASP A 48 16.21 -2.52 -7.36
N LEU A 49 17.06 -1.68 -7.93
CA LEU A 49 16.95 -1.26 -9.34
C LEU A 49 17.26 -2.39 -10.30
N GLU A 50 18.16 -3.31 -9.99
CA GLU A 50 18.47 -4.46 -10.85
C GLU A 50 17.25 -5.33 -11.07
N LYS A 51 16.56 -5.68 -9.96
CA LYS A 51 15.27 -6.40 -10.05
C LYS A 51 14.17 -5.55 -10.67
N GLY A 52 14.23 -4.24 -10.48
CA GLY A 52 13.31 -3.29 -11.09
C GLY A 52 13.44 -3.26 -12.61
N GLU A 53 14.67 -3.21 -13.15
CA GLU A 53 14.94 -3.26 -14.57
C GLU A 53 14.48 -4.58 -15.22
N ALA A 54 14.75 -5.71 -14.55
CA ALA A 54 14.25 -7.01 -15.01
C ALA A 54 12.72 -7.04 -15.08
N ALA A 55 12.05 -6.51 -14.05
CA ALA A 55 10.60 -6.41 -14.02
C ALA A 55 10.05 -5.48 -15.11
N LEU A 56 10.69 -4.32 -15.34
CA LEU A 56 10.31 -3.38 -16.40
C LEU A 56 10.50 -3.97 -17.80
N ALA A 57 11.60 -4.71 -18.02
CA ALA A 57 11.84 -5.40 -19.29
C ALA A 57 10.73 -6.42 -19.58
N HIS A 58 10.42 -7.28 -18.58
CA HIS A 58 9.35 -8.26 -18.71
C HIS A 58 7.96 -7.60 -18.88
N LEU A 59 7.72 -6.46 -18.20
CA LEU A 59 6.49 -5.70 -18.39
C LEU A 59 6.32 -5.18 -19.82
N ARG A 60 7.43 -4.74 -20.45
CA ARG A 60 7.45 -4.27 -21.86
C ARG A 60 7.28 -5.40 -22.86
N GLU A 61 7.75 -6.61 -22.55
CA GLU A 61 7.49 -7.79 -23.36
C GLU A 61 6.02 -8.18 -23.35
N GLU A 62 5.39 -8.15 -22.17
CA GLU A 62 3.99 -8.53 -21.95
C GLU A 62 2.97 -7.45 -22.36
N ALA A 63 3.39 -6.19 -22.37
CA ALA A 63 2.61 -5.01 -22.75
C ALA A 63 3.48 -4.02 -23.52
N PRO A 64 3.74 -4.24 -24.83
CA PRO A 64 4.71 -3.45 -25.60
C PRO A 64 4.38 -1.95 -25.71
N SER A 65 3.11 -1.56 -25.60
CA SER A 65 2.66 -0.17 -25.63
C SER A 65 2.77 0.55 -24.27
N VAL A 66 3.20 -0.14 -23.21
CA VAL A 66 3.20 0.41 -21.87
C VAL A 66 4.09 1.64 -21.74
N ARG A 67 3.56 2.68 -21.12
CA ARG A 67 4.33 3.84 -20.66
C ARG A 67 4.71 3.60 -19.21
N ALA A 68 5.90 3.06 -18.98
CA ALA A 68 6.39 2.74 -17.64
C ALA A 68 7.81 3.23 -17.44
N GLU A 69 8.07 3.80 -16.27
CA GLU A 69 9.39 4.19 -15.79
C GLU A 69 9.70 3.49 -14.47
N LEU A 70 10.97 3.18 -14.28
CA LEU A 70 11.50 2.67 -13.01
C LEU A 70 12.17 3.81 -12.26
N VAL A 71 11.88 3.92 -10.97
CA VAL A 71 12.47 4.94 -10.10
C VAL A 71 12.95 4.32 -8.79
N ALA A 72 14.11 4.80 -8.33
CA ALA A 72 14.69 4.39 -7.05
C ALA A 72 13.87 4.95 -5.87
N LEU A 73 13.40 4.08 -4.99
CA LEU A 73 12.71 4.46 -3.75
C LEU A 73 12.99 3.45 -2.65
N ASP A 74 13.66 3.88 -1.60
CA ASP A 74 13.81 3.13 -0.36
C ASP A 74 12.89 3.70 0.73
N LEU A 75 11.81 2.98 1.04
CA LEU A 75 10.84 3.36 2.07
C LEU A 75 11.39 3.23 3.50
N SER A 76 12.56 2.64 3.68
CA SER A 76 13.28 2.61 4.97
C SER A 76 14.18 3.84 5.19
N SER A 77 14.09 4.85 4.30
CA SER A 77 14.90 6.07 4.36
C SER A 77 14.06 7.30 4.03
N LEU A 78 13.84 8.17 5.01
CA LEU A 78 13.15 9.44 4.80
C LEU A 78 13.90 10.35 3.82
N VAL A 79 15.21 10.26 3.76
CA VAL A 79 16.04 10.98 2.77
C VAL A 79 15.71 10.51 1.36
N SER A 80 15.65 9.20 1.13
CA SER A 80 15.27 8.63 -0.18
C SER A 80 13.86 9.04 -0.58
N ILE A 81 12.90 8.97 0.36
CA ILE A 81 11.50 9.35 0.12
C ILE A 81 11.38 10.83 -0.25
N ARG A 82 12.07 11.73 0.48
CA ARG A 82 12.07 13.16 0.18
C ARG A 82 12.70 13.49 -1.17
N ALA A 83 13.82 12.85 -1.49
CA ALA A 83 14.49 13.03 -2.79
C ALA A 83 13.59 12.58 -3.95
N PHE A 84 12.98 11.40 -3.83
CA PHE A 84 12.04 10.89 -4.83
C PHE A 84 10.83 11.83 -4.99
N ALA A 85 10.17 12.21 -3.89
CA ALA A 85 8.99 13.06 -3.94
C ALA A 85 9.31 14.44 -4.53
N ALA A 86 10.46 15.03 -4.20
CA ALA A 86 10.88 16.30 -4.78
C ALA A 86 11.05 16.22 -6.30
N GLN A 87 11.63 15.14 -6.82
CA GLN A 87 11.76 14.90 -8.26
C GLN A 87 10.38 14.76 -8.93
N GLU A 88 9.46 14.02 -8.32
CA GLU A 88 8.12 13.83 -8.86
C GLU A 88 7.31 15.15 -8.89
N ILE A 89 7.35 15.92 -7.82
CA ILE A 89 6.66 17.22 -7.75
C ILE A 89 7.24 18.23 -8.75
N ALA A 90 8.56 18.20 -8.94
CA ALA A 90 9.23 19.08 -9.93
C ALA A 90 8.79 18.81 -11.38
N ARG A 91 8.30 17.62 -11.68
CA ARG A 91 7.74 17.28 -13.02
C ARG A 91 6.42 17.98 -13.31
N ARG A 92 5.73 18.51 -12.31
CA ARG A 92 4.42 19.18 -12.43
C ARG A 92 3.40 18.34 -13.19
N ARG A 93 3.35 17.03 -12.89
CA ARG A 93 2.43 16.10 -13.52
C ARG A 93 1.46 15.54 -12.48
N PRO A 94 0.18 15.40 -12.82
CA PRO A 94 -0.81 14.84 -11.91
C PRO A 94 -0.48 13.38 -11.57
N LEU A 95 -0.76 12.98 -10.34
CA LEU A 95 -0.73 11.59 -9.88
C LEU A 95 -2.16 11.13 -9.61
N HIS A 96 -2.67 10.22 -10.42
CA HIS A 96 -4.05 9.79 -10.31
C HIS A 96 -4.25 8.68 -9.27
N VAL A 97 -3.27 7.77 -9.13
CA VAL A 97 -3.35 6.69 -8.15
C VAL A 97 -1.99 6.43 -7.52
N LEU A 98 -1.95 6.47 -6.20
CA LEU A 98 -0.81 6.03 -5.39
C LEU A 98 -1.14 4.68 -4.76
N ILE A 99 -0.39 3.62 -5.09
CA ILE A 99 -0.53 2.29 -4.50
C ILE A 99 0.62 2.05 -3.53
N ASN A 100 0.34 2.21 -2.24
CA ASN A 100 1.24 1.91 -1.12
C ASN A 100 1.27 0.39 -0.89
N ASN A 101 2.00 -0.33 -1.77
CA ASN A 101 2.00 -1.80 -1.82
C ASN A 101 3.24 -2.41 -1.14
N ALA A 102 4.41 -1.79 -1.22
CA ALA A 102 5.63 -2.34 -0.66
C ALA A 102 5.49 -2.73 0.82
N GLY A 103 6.25 -3.71 1.23
CA GLY A 103 6.30 -4.09 2.64
C GLY A 103 7.31 -5.18 2.93
N VAL A 104 7.77 -5.18 4.16
CA VAL A 104 8.63 -6.21 4.71
C VAL A 104 7.89 -6.96 5.80
N MET A 105 8.19 -8.25 5.96
CA MET A 105 7.51 -9.11 6.92
C MET A 105 8.48 -10.09 7.56
N ALA A 106 8.19 -10.43 8.82
CA ALA A 106 8.88 -11.49 9.56
C ALA A 106 10.40 -11.29 9.65
N ILE A 107 10.84 -10.06 9.89
CA ILE A 107 12.26 -9.76 10.16
C ILE A 107 12.65 -10.48 11.47
N PRO A 108 13.61 -11.43 11.46
CA PRO A 108 13.82 -12.31 12.60
C PRO A 108 14.26 -11.61 13.89
N THR A 109 15.07 -10.57 13.75
CA THR A 109 15.58 -9.76 14.87
C THR A 109 15.15 -8.31 14.67
N ARG A 110 14.94 -7.59 15.78
CA ARG A 110 14.64 -6.17 15.70
C ARG A 110 15.83 -5.42 15.05
N THR A 111 15.60 -4.89 13.87
CA THR A 111 16.52 -4.03 13.12
C THR A 111 15.91 -2.65 12.94
N LEU A 112 16.73 -1.65 12.73
CA LEU A 112 16.32 -0.27 12.55
C LEU A 112 16.51 0.17 11.09
N THR A 113 15.66 1.07 10.64
CA THR A 113 15.86 1.84 9.41
C THR A 113 17.01 2.84 9.58
N SER A 114 17.44 3.49 8.52
CA SER A 114 18.43 4.59 8.59
C SER A 114 17.99 5.75 9.48
N ASP A 115 16.69 5.92 9.66
CA ASP A 115 16.10 6.98 10.48
C ASP A 115 15.85 6.53 11.94
N GLY A 116 16.26 5.30 12.31
CA GLY A 116 16.14 4.77 13.67
C GLY A 116 14.79 4.14 14.01
N PHE A 117 13.91 3.91 13.03
CA PHE A 117 12.62 3.24 13.23
C PHE A 117 12.75 1.72 13.15
N GLU A 118 11.87 0.98 13.86
CA GLU A 118 11.76 -0.46 13.66
C GLU A 118 11.46 -0.76 12.18
N MET A 119 12.18 -1.73 11.61
CA MET A 119 12.24 -1.96 10.17
C MET A 119 10.87 -2.20 9.52
N GLN A 120 9.98 -2.97 10.17
CA GLN A 120 8.67 -3.27 9.60
C GLN A 120 7.73 -2.07 9.75
N PHE A 121 7.70 -1.42 10.90
CA PHE A 121 6.88 -0.23 11.12
C PHE A 121 7.40 0.95 10.29
N GLY A 122 8.71 1.16 10.26
CA GLY A 122 9.37 2.21 9.48
C GLY A 122 9.05 2.09 7.98
N THR A 123 9.27 0.90 7.41
CA THR A 123 9.05 0.67 5.96
C THR A 123 7.57 0.62 5.59
N ASN A 124 6.78 -0.18 6.33
CA ASN A 124 5.40 -0.46 5.95
C ASN A 124 4.45 0.70 6.25
N VAL A 125 4.74 1.49 7.29
CA VAL A 125 3.85 2.55 7.80
C VAL A 125 4.46 3.93 7.57
N LEU A 126 5.55 4.27 8.27
CA LEU A 126 6.10 5.62 8.27
C LEU A 126 6.60 6.05 6.88
N GLY A 127 7.24 5.13 6.14
CA GLY A 127 7.69 5.40 4.78
C GLY A 127 6.54 5.73 3.83
N HIS A 128 5.46 4.96 3.87
CA HIS A 128 4.27 5.24 3.06
C HIS A 128 3.51 6.48 3.51
N PHE A 129 3.44 6.74 4.82
CA PHE A 129 2.84 7.96 5.35
C PHE A 129 3.57 9.19 4.83
N ALA A 130 4.91 9.20 4.96
CA ALA A 130 5.74 10.29 4.46
C ALA A 130 5.64 10.46 2.93
N LEU A 131 5.70 9.36 2.18
CA LEU A 131 5.56 9.36 0.72
C LEU A 131 4.23 9.98 0.30
N THR A 132 3.13 9.54 0.91
CA THR A 132 1.78 10.03 0.60
C THR A 132 1.66 11.52 0.85
N GLY A 133 2.13 12.01 2.01
CA GLY A 133 2.08 13.43 2.35
C GLY A 133 2.95 14.31 1.43
N LEU A 134 4.13 13.83 1.06
CA LEU A 134 5.04 14.56 0.16
C LEU A 134 4.54 14.59 -1.29
N LEU A 135 3.80 13.57 -1.73
CA LEU A 135 3.18 13.52 -3.06
C LEU A 135 1.78 14.15 -3.10
N TRP A 136 1.30 14.66 -1.95
CA TRP A 136 -0.04 15.22 -1.84
C TRP A 136 -0.36 16.28 -2.91
N PRO A 137 0.54 17.23 -3.23
CA PRO A 137 0.30 18.22 -4.27
C PRO A 137 0.02 17.62 -5.67
N ALA A 138 0.65 16.49 -6.01
CA ALA A 138 0.40 15.83 -7.30
C ALA A 138 -0.97 15.11 -7.34
N LEU A 139 -1.44 14.61 -6.19
CA LEU A 139 -2.80 14.07 -6.05
C LEU A 139 -3.85 15.19 -6.13
N GLU A 140 -3.61 16.34 -5.50
CA GLU A 140 -4.49 17.51 -5.59
C GLU A 140 -4.54 18.05 -7.03
N GLN A 141 -3.42 18.09 -7.73
CA GLN A 141 -3.39 18.45 -9.15
C GLN A 141 -4.29 17.50 -9.98
N ALA A 142 -4.20 16.19 -9.75
CA ALA A 142 -5.07 15.23 -10.44
C ALA A 142 -6.55 15.43 -10.09
N ALA A 143 -6.86 15.83 -8.85
CA ALA A 143 -8.22 16.13 -8.41
C ALA A 143 -8.83 17.37 -9.11
N GLN A 144 -7.98 18.31 -9.52
CA GLN A 144 -8.40 19.50 -10.26
C GLN A 144 -8.56 19.25 -11.77
N GLU A 145 -7.76 18.32 -12.33
CA GLU A 145 -7.68 18.09 -13.77
C GLU A 145 -8.58 16.94 -14.25
N SER A 146 -9.03 16.04 -13.35
CA SER A 146 -9.77 14.82 -13.71
C SER A 146 -11.13 14.77 -13.07
N SER A 147 -12.13 14.32 -13.83
CA SER A 147 -13.47 13.99 -13.30
C SER A 147 -13.50 12.66 -12.52
N ASP A 148 -12.53 11.76 -12.76
CA ASP A 148 -12.39 10.51 -12.00
C ASP A 148 -11.47 10.76 -10.79
N PRO A 149 -11.96 10.54 -9.56
CA PRO A 149 -11.26 10.93 -8.35
C PRO A 149 -9.90 10.24 -8.22
N PRO A 150 -8.85 10.99 -7.81
CA PRO A 150 -7.57 10.37 -7.47
C PRO A 150 -7.70 9.45 -6.26
N ARG A 151 -6.79 8.48 -6.14
CA ARG A 151 -6.88 7.45 -5.10
C ARG A 151 -5.55 7.19 -4.42
N VAL A 152 -5.60 7.03 -3.10
CA VAL A 152 -4.52 6.45 -2.31
C VAL A 152 -4.97 5.05 -1.87
N VAL A 153 -4.33 4.02 -2.41
CA VAL A 153 -4.62 2.62 -2.08
C VAL A 153 -3.55 2.10 -1.14
N THR A 154 -3.95 1.72 0.07
CA THR A 154 -3.04 1.22 1.11
C THR A 154 -3.20 -0.28 1.32
N ILE A 155 -2.10 -1.03 1.18
CA ILE A 155 -2.13 -2.47 1.36
C ILE A 155 -1.97 -2.83 2.83
N ALA A 156 -3.10 -3.23 3.43
CA ALA A 156 -3.20 -3.82 4.76
C ALA A 156 -3.03 -5.36 4.72
N SER A 157 -3.59 -6.08 5.68
CA SER A 157 -3.60 -7.54 5.74
C SER A 157 -4.71 -8.04 6.65
N ILE A 158 -5.19 -9.26 6.43
CA ILE A 158 -6.04 -9.96 7.43
C ILE A 158 -5.35 -10.12 8.78
N ALA A 159 -4.02 -9.98 8.82
CA ALA A 159 -3.21 -10.02 10.04
C ALA A 159 -3.57 -8.93 11.06
N HIS A 160 -4.18 -7.80 10.61
CA HIS A 160 -4.66 -6.73 11.49
C HIS A 160 -5.67 -7.21 12.55
N LYS A 161 -6.40 -8.30 12.28
CA LYS A 161 -7.41 -8.88 13.18
C LYS A 161 -6.82 -9.55 14.42
N ARG A 162 -5.49 -9.79 14.45
CA ARG A 162 -4.80 -10.60 15.45
C ARG A 162 -3.91 -9.80 16.41
N THR A 163 -4.04 -8.48 16.43
CA THR A 163 -3.21 -7.61 17.27
C THR A 163 -3.99 -6.36 17.65
N HIS A 164 -3.51 -5.65 18.67
CA HIS A 164 -3.93 -4.31 19.04
C HIS A 164 -2.78 -3.34 18.78
N LEU A 165 -3.12 -2.09 18.52
CA LEU A 165 -2.10 -1.04 18.33
C LEU A 165 -1.58 -0.59 19.71
N GLU A 166 -0.27 -0.69 19.89
CA GLU A 166 0.43 -0.17 21.07
C GLU A 166 1.06 1.18 20.74
N LEU A 167 0.30 2.27 20.92
CA LEU A 167 0.75 3.61 20.55
C LEU A 167 2.04 4.02 21.27
N GLU A 168 2.23 3.55 22.51
CA GLU A 168 3.41 3.82 23.33
C GLU A 168 4.64 2.95 22.97
N ASP A 169 4.46 1.96 22.10
CA ASP A 169 5.55 1.09 21.65
C ASP A 169 5.43 0.68 20.17
N LEU A 170 5.11 1.65 19.31
CA LEU A 170 5.06 1.44 17.86
C LEU A 170 6.35 0.89 17.28
N GLN A 171 7.48 1.12 17.97
CA GLN A 171 8.82 0.69 17.57
C GLN A 171 9.20 -0.68 18.12
N SER A 172 8.31 -1.37 18.85
CA SER A 172 8.58 -2.66 19.51
C SER A 172 9.91 -2.66 20.29
N ALA A 173 10.14 -1.56 21.03
CA ALA A 173 11.39 -1.35 21.77
C ALA A 173 11.40 -2.15 23.10
N ARG A 174 10.24 -2.34 23.72
CA ARG A 174 10.08 -3.09 24.98
C ARG A 174 10.15 -4.59 24.77
N SER A 175 9.53 -5.08 23.70
CA SER A 175 9.58 -6.49 23.32
C SER A 175 9.35 -6.65 21.82
N TYR A 176 10.19 -7.43 21.15
CA TYR A 176 10.10 -7.67 19.73
C TYR A 176 9.63 -9.09 19.41
N SER A 177 8.63 -9.18 18.56
CA SER A 177 8.24 -10.40 17.88
C SER A 177 8.06 -10.10 16.39
N PRO A 178 8.71 -10.83 15.48
CA PRO A 178 8.62 -10.60 14.04
C PRO A 178 7.18 -10.53 13.52
N LEU A 179 6.34 -11.45 14.01
CA LEU A 179 4.95 -11.54 13.57
C LEU A 179 4.11 -10.39 14.17
N ARG A 180 4.31 -10.07 15.46
CA ARG A 180 3.55 -9.00 16.13
C ARG A 180 3.88 -7.64 15.54
N ALA A 181 5.16 -7.34 15.26
CA ALA A 181 5.58 -6.11 14.59
C ALA A 181 4.94 -5.97 13.20
N TYR A 182 4.90 -7.06 12.43
CA TYR A 182 4.18 -7.09 11.15
C TYR A 182 2.67 -6.85 11.31
N GLN A 183 2.01 -7.57 12.22
CA GLN A 183 0.58 -7.42 12.48
C GLN A 183 0.24 -5.98 12.88
N GLN A 184 1.04 -5.39 13.77
CA GLN A 184 0.88 -4.00 14.20
C GLN A 184 1.06 -3.02 13.04
N SER A 185 2.05 -3.23 12.15
CA SER A 185 2.23 -2.39 10.96
C SER A 185 1.04 -2.46 10.01
N LYS A 186 0.42 -3.63 9.85
CA LYS A 186 -0.75 -3.80 8.97
C LYS A 186 -2.05 -3.28 9.59
N LEU A 187 -2.17 -3.34 10.91
CA LEU A 187 -3.24 -2.66 11.63
C LEU A 187 -3.10 -1.14 11.50
N ALA A 188 -1.91 -0.60 11.71
CA ALA A 188 -1.62 0.82 11.53
C ALA A 188 -1.96 1.30 10.10
N ASN A 189 -1.59 0.55 9.07
CA ASN A 189 -1.92 0.86 7.68
C ASN A 189 -3.44 0.98 7.47
N LEU A 190 -4.22 0.05 7.99
CA LEU A 190 -5.68 0.10 7.87
C LEU A 190 -6.25 1.30 8.64
N MET A 191 -5.81 1.53 9.88
CA MET A 191 -6.27 2.65 10.70
C MET A 191 -5.95 4.00 10.05
N LEU A 192 -4.75 4.17 9.49
CA LEU A 192 -4.35 5.39 8.77
C LEU A 192 -5.15 5.59 7.49
N ALA A 193 -5.45 4.54 6.73
CA ALA A 193 -6.31 4.66 5.55
C ALA A 193 -7.73 5.11 5.92
N LEU A 194 -8.29 4.57 6.99
CA LEU A 194 -9.60 4.98 7.51
C LEU A 194 -9.58 6.42 8.04
N GLU A 195 -8.51 6.82 8.75
CA GLU A 195 -8.36 8.19 9.24
C GLU A 195 -8.18 9.19 8.09
N MET A 196 -7.37 8.85 7.09
CA MET A 196 -7.25 9.66 5.87
C MET A 196 -8.62 9.88 5.21
N SER A 197 -9.41 8.82 5.08
CA SER A 197 -10.77 8.92 4.54
C SER A 197 -11.67 9.86 5.34
N ARG A 198 -11.57 9.88 6.69
CA ARG A 198 -12.32 10.81 7.54
C ARG A 198 -11.87 12.26 7.33
N ARG A 199 -10.55 12.50 7.28
CA ARG A 199 -9.97 13.83 7.01
C ARG A 199 -10.38 14.36 5.64
N LEU A 200 -10.35 13.52 4.61
CA LEU A 200 -10.81 13.86 3.26
C LEU A 200 -12.28 14.25 3.22
N ARG A 201 -13.15 13.52 3.92
CA ARG A 201 -14.57 13.88 4.02
C ARG A 201 -14.79 15.24 4.70
N ARG A 202 -14.07 15.52 5.81
CA ARG A 202 -14.15 16.83 6.48
C ARG A 202 -13.73 17.98 5.59
N LYS A 203 -12.75 17.75 4.72
CA LYS A 203 -12.28 18.76 3.74
C LYS A 203 -13.06 18.80 2.43
N ASN A 204 -14.12 18.01 2.29
CA ASN A 204 -14.85 17.85 1.03
C ASN A 204 -13.94 17.52 -0.17
N SER A 205 -12.83 16.83 0.07
CA SER A 205 -11.89 16.46 -0.97
C SER A 205 -12.44 15.33 -1.86
N PRO A 206 -12.28 15.40 -3.18
CA PRO A 206 -12.69 14.32 -4.08
C PRO A 206 -11.73 13.13 -4.04
N ILE A 207 -10.53 13.27 -3.44
CA ILE A 207 -9.54 12.19 -3.34
C ILE A 207 -10.10 11.05 -2.47
N LEU A 208 -9.87 9.80 -2.87
CA LEU A 208 -10.31 8.63 -2.14
C LEU A 208 -9.13 7.96 -1.41
N SER A 209 -9.32 7.65 -0.14
CA SER A 209 -8.43 6.76 0.63
C SER A 209 -9.09 5.41 0.78
N ILE A 210 -8.46 4.37 0.23
CA ILE A 210 -9.02 3.02 0.15
C ILE A 210 -7.97 2.03 0.63
N ALA A 211 -8.40 1.05 1.43
CA ALA A 211 -7.53 -0.04 1.85
C ALA A 211 -7.86 -1.34 1.10
N ALA A 212 -6.85 -2.19 0.92
CA ALA A 212 -7.03 -3.52 0.36
C ALA A 212 -6.14 -4.54 1.06
N HIS A 213 -6.51 -5.82 1.00
CA HIS A 213 -5.60 -6.91 1.39
C HIS A 213 -5.67 -8.04 0.37
N PRO A 214 -4.52 -8.70 0.12
CA PRO A 214 -4.39 -9.73 -0.91
C PRO A 214 -4.92 -11.11 -0.50
N GLY A 215 -5.51 -11.25 0.68
CA GLY A 215 -5.68 -12.57 1.30
C GLY A 215 -4.37 -13.08 1.89
N VAL A 216 -4.15 -14.39 1.81
CA VAL A 216 -2.88 -15.02 2.18
C VAL A 216 -2.14 -15.34 0.88
N ALA A 217 -1.14 -14.53 0.55
CA ALA A 217 -0.35 -14.72 -0.67
C ALA A 217 0.86 -15.64 -0.41
N SER A 218 1.19 -16.47 -1.40
CA SER A 218 2.31 -17.41 -1.34
C SER A 218 3.68 -16.73 -1.16
N THR A 219 3.81 -15.50 -1.62
CA THR A 219 5.04 -14.69 -1.51
C THR A 219 5.51 -14.46 -0.07
N ALA A 220 4.59 -14.48 0.90
CA ALA A 220 4.88 -14.22 2.31
C ALA A 220 5.61 -15.38 3.02
N LEU A 221 5.43 -16.61 2.54
CA LEU A 221 5.97 -17.82 3.19
C LEU A 221 7.39 -18.21 2.75
N PHE A 222 7.85 -17.71 1.58
CA PHE A 222 9.10 -18.18 0.95
C PHE A 222 10.34 -17.29 1.19
N ARG A 223 10.22 -16.14 1.84
CA ARG A 223 11.34 -15.16 2.01
C ARG A 223 12.11 -15.25 3.32
N ALA A 224 12.01 -16.34 4.10
CA ALA A 224 12.86 -16.51 5.29
C ALA A 224 14.28 -16.88 4.87
N HIS A 225 15.25 -16.01 5.22
CA HIS A 225 16.69 -16.19 5.00
C HIS A 225 17.30 -17.09 6.08
N ASN A 226 18.24 -17.97 5.68
CA ASN A 226 19.08 -18.84 6.52
C ASN A 226 18.41 -20.07 7.16
N ASP A 227 17.99 -21.03 6.32
CA ASP A 227 17.63 -22.36 6.82
C ASP A 227 18.58 -23.45 6.33
N SER A 228 18.71 -24.51 7.15
CA SER A 228 19.37 -25.76 6.76
C SER A 228 18.70 -26.39 5.53
N ASN A 229 19.46 -27.17 4.74
CA ASN A 229 18.96 -27.81 3.53
C ASN A 229 17.73 -28.70 3.79
N LEU A 230 17.63 -29.31 4.97
CA LEU A 230 16.49 -30.11 5.39
C LEU A 230 15.24 -29.27 5.66
N ALA A 231 15.39 -28.12 6.35
CA ALA A 231 14.31 -27.18 6.60
C ALA A 231 13.81 -26.56 5.29
N ARG A 232 14.69 -26.34 4.31
CA ARG A 232 14.37 -25.88 2.97
C ARG A 232 13.57 -26.93 2.18
N ALA A 233 13.93 -28.21 2.26
CA ALA A 233 13.22 -29.31 1.62
C ALA A 233 11.84 -29.54 2.24
N LEU A 234 11.74 -29.53 3.57
CA LEU A 234 10.47 -29.64 4.30
C LEU A 234 9.55 -28.44 4.04
N ARG A 235 10.09 -27.21 3.94
CA ARG A 235 9.31 -26.04 3.52
C ARG A 235 8.82 -26.14 2.08
N LYS A 236 9.65 -26.67 1.17
CA LYS A 236 9.24 -26.86 -0.24
C LYS A 236 8.09 -27.85 -0.37
N LEU A 237 8.12 -28.95 0.39
CA LEU A 237 7.04 -29.93 0.45
C LEU A 237 5.78 -29.38 1.15
N ALA A 238 5.94 -28.73 2.30
CA ALA A 238 4.85 -28.06 3.00
C ALA A 238 4.30 -26.88 2.18
N GLY A 239 5.18 -26.14 1.50
CA GLY A 239 4.81 -25.03 0.62
C GLY A 239 3.96 -25.48 -0.58
N GLN A 240 4.23 -26.62 -1.18
CA GLN A 240 3.40 -27.19 -2.26
C GLN A 240 2.01 -27.60 -1.76
N ALA A 241 1.91 -28.21 -0.57
CA ALA A 241 0.62 -28.52 0.03
C ALA A 241 -0.16 -27.29 0.49
N ILE A 242 0.54 -26.25 0.93
CA ILE A 242 -0.06 -24.99 1.41
C ILE A 242 -0.38 -24.05 0.23
N SER A 243 0.37 -24.09 -0.88
CA SER A 243 0.14 -23.23 -2.06
C SER A 243 -1.25 -23.41 -2.67
N ILE A 244 -1.88 -24.58 -2.53
CA ILE A 244 -3.26 -24.81 -2.94
C ILE A 244 -4.25 -23.92 -2.19
N PHE A 245 -3.91 -23.50 -0.97
CA PHE A 245 -4.73 -22.65 -0.12
C PHE A 245 -4.35 -21.16 -0.16
N LEU A 246 -3.30 -20.80 -0.91
CA LEU A 246 -2.80 -19.44 -1.01
C LEU A 246 -3.19 -18.84 -2.37
N ASN A 247 -3.41 -17.51 -2.38
CA ASN A 247 -3.53 -16.80 -3.64
C ASN A 247 -2.20 -16.81 -4.38
N ASP A 248 -2.26 -16.98 -5.70
CA ASP A 248 -1.14 -16.59 -6.54
C ASP A 248 -1.00 -15.04 -6.56
N GLU A 249 0.05 -14.54 -7.20
CA GLU A 249 0.32 -13.09 -7.25
C GLU A 249 -0.76 -12.35 -8.05
N ALA A 250 -1.31 -12.98 -9.07
CA ALA A 250 -2.35 -12.38 -9.93
C ALA A 250 -3.69 -12.29 -9.21
N GLU A 251 -4.09 -13.34 -8.47
CA GLU A 251 -5.29 -13.34 -7.61
C GLU A 251 -5.11 -12.35 -6.45
N GLY A 252 -3.94 -12.35 -5.81
CA GLY A 252 -3.62 -11.43 -4.70
C GLY A 252 -3.63 -9.95 -5.10
N ALA A 253 -3.41 -9.63 -6.38
CA ALA A 253 -3.48 -8.27 -6.89
C ALA A 253 -4.92 -7.76 -7.11
N LEU A 254 -5.92 -8.64 -7.21
CA LEU A 254 -7.30 -8.25 -7.56
C LEU A 254 -7.93 -7.24 -6.58
N PRO A 255 -7.82 -7.39 -5.25
CA PRO A 255 -8.36 -6.38 -4.32
C PRO A 255 -7.70 -5.00 -4.47
N THR A 256 -6.39 -5.00 -4.73
CA THR A 256 -5.64 -3.75 -5.01
C THR A 256 -6.12 -3.08 -6.28
N LEU A 257 -6.34 -3.85 -7.34
CA LEU A 257 -6.84 -3.37 -8.62
C LEU A 257 -8.29 -2.87 -8.52
N TYR A 258 -9.14 -3.57 -7.76
CA TYR A 258 -10.48 -3.11 -7.46
C TYR A 258 -10.45 -1.74 -6.77
N ALA A 259 -9.69 -1.61 -5.69
CA ALA A 259 -9.54 -0.35 -4.97
C ALA A 259 -9.00 0.79 -5.86
N ALA A 260 -8.07 0.45 -6.75
CA ALA A 260 -7.39 1.41 -7.63
C ALA A 260 -8.24 1.86 -8.84
N THR A 261 -9.18 1.03 -9.33
CA THR A 261 -9.82 1.26 -10.64
C THR A 261 -11.33 1.13 -10.66
N SER A 262 -11.95 0.40 -9.70
CA SER A 262 -13.41 0.21 -9.73
C SER A 262 -14.15 1.51 -9.40
N PRO A 263 -15.16 1.90 -10.19
CA PRO A 263 -16.04 3.02 -9.84
C PRO A 263 -16.90 2.75 -8.59
N GLU A 264 -17.03 1.49 -8.19
CA GLU A 264 -17.79 1.07 -7.00
C GLU A 264 -16.90 1.11 -5.71
N ALA A 265 -15.60 1.38 -5.84
CA ALA A 265 -14.72 1.48 -4.69
C ALA A 265 -14.90 2.83 -3.99
N GLU A 266 -15.27 2.79 -2.71
CA GLU A 266 -15.67 3.95 -1.92
C GLU A 266 -14.55 4.49 -1.05
N ASN A 267 -14.62 5.78 -0.72
CA ASN A 267 -13.72 6.42 0.24
C ASN A 267 -13.91 5.80 1.64
N GLY A 268 -12.83 5.24 2.20
CA GLY A 268 -12.84 4.50 3.46
C GLY A 268 -13.20 3.02 3.29
N GLY A 269 -13.37 2.55 2.05
CA GLY A 269 -13.57 1.13 1.74
C GLY A 269 -12.34 0.28 2.11
N TYR A 270 -12.59 -0.96 2.49
CA TYR A 270 -11.58 -1.98 2.69
C TYR A 270 -11.98 -3.24 1.92
N TYR A 271 -11.15 -3.67 0.99
CA TYR A 271 -11.50 -4.73 0.04
C TYR A 271 -10.53 -5.90 0.12
N GLY A 272 -11.06 -7.11 -0.08
CA GLY A 272 -10.31 -8.35 -0.05
C GLY A 272 -11.01 -9.48 -0.80
N PRO A 273 -10.36 -10.65 -0.93
CA PRO A 273 -10.99 -11.82 -1.50
C PRO A 273 -12.13 -12.30 -0.61
N GLN A 274 -13.19 -12.86 -1.22
CA GLN A 274 -14.41 -13.21 -0.50
C GLN A 274 -14.53 -14.70 -0.15
N GLN A 275 -13.58 -15.54 -0.57
CA GLN A 275 -13.61 -16.98 -0.33
C GLN A 275 -12.68 -17.36 0.84
N LEU A 276 -12.93 -18.54 1.43
CA LEU A 276 -12.13 -19.10 2.52
C LEU A 276 -11.85 -18.10 3.66
N ASN A 277 -12.89 -17.42 4.17
CA ASN A 277 -12.76 -16.39 5.21
C ASN A 277 -11.78 -15.26 4.82
N GLU A 278 -11.89 -14.75 3.61
CA GLU A 278 -11.06 -13.68 3.05
C GLU A 278 -9.58 -14.10 2.84
N MET A 279 -9.27 -15.39 2.88
CA MET A 279 -7.90 -15.87 2.65
C MET A 279 -7.57 -16.02 1.18
N LYS A 280 -8.57 -16.39 0.34
CA LYS A 280 -8.36 -16.71 -1.08
C LYS A 280 -9.57 -16.36 -1.94
N GLY A 281 -9.35 -16.22 -3.26
CA GLY A 281 -10.36 -16.25 -4.29
C GLY A 281 -10.29 -15.06 -5.25
N GLU A 282 -10.88 -15.27 -6.42
CA GLU A 282 -10.97 -14.25 -7.48
C GLU A 282 -12.11 -13.25 -7.28
N ILE A 283 -13.05 -13.54 -6.38
CA ILE A 283 -14.16 -12.65 -6.06
C ILE A 283 -13.66 -11.59 -5.08
N VAL A 284 -13.73 -10.34 -5.47
CA VAL A 284 -13.37 -9.19 -4.63
C VAL A 284 -14.63 -8.53 -4.09
N GLY A 285 -14.59 -8.14 -2.83
CA GLY A 285 -15.68 -7.42 -2.17
C GLY A 285 -15.24 -6.77 -0.86
N PRO A 286 -16.17 -6.14 -0.13
CA PRO A 286 -15.88 -5.54 1.17
C PRO A 286 -15.31 -6.57 2.16
N ALA A 287 -14.17 -6.23 2.76
CA ALA A 287 -13.49 -7.04 3.75
C ALA A 287 -13.88 -6.64 5.18
N LYS A 288 -13.82 -7.58 6.11
CA LYS A 288 -14.15 -7.35 7.51
C LYS A 288 -13.06 -6.55 8.22
N ILE A 289 -13.43 -5.41 8.75
CA ILE A 289 -12.60 -4.57 9.60
C ILE A 289 -12.83 -5.00 11.06
N ALA A 290 -11.75 -5.33 11.78
CA ALA A 290 -11.84 -5.63 13.21
C ALA A 290 -12.27 -4.39 14.00
N ASP A 291 -13.07 -4.56 15.05
CA ASP A 291 -13.66 -3.44 15.80
C ASP A 291 -12.60 -2.49 16.37
N HIS A 292 -11.48 -3.02 16.86
CA HIS A 292 -10.38 -2.21 17.37
C HIS A 292 -9.70 -1.33 16.29
N ALA A 293 -9.77 -1.73 15.01
CA ALA A 293 -9.26 -0.92 13.91
C ALA A 293 -10.18 0.28 13.56
N ARG A 294 -11.41 0.28 14.07
CA ARG A 294 -12.39 1.38 13.89
C ARG A 294 -12.29 2.46 14.96
N ASN A 295 -11.38 2.31 15.94
CA ASN A 295 -11.19 3.30 17.01
C ASN A 295 -10.63 4.61 16.43
N GLU A 296 -11.50 5.61 16.27
CA GLU A 296 -11.18 6.89 15.63
C GLU A 296 -10.19 7.73 16.44
N SER A 297 -10.34 7.76 17.77
CA SER A 297 -9.43 8.52 18.62
C SER A 297 -8.02 7.94 18.59
N LEU A 298 -7.89 6.61 18.58
CA LEU A 298 -6.60 5.95 18.44
C LEU A 298 -5.99 6.15 17.03
N ALA A 299 -6.82 6.15 16.00
CA ALA A 299 -6.37 6.41 14.63
C ALA A 299 -5.87 7.86 14.45
N ALA A 300 -6.56 8.85 15.05
CA ALA A 300 -6.13 10.23 15.06
C ALA A 300 -4.81 10.41 15.83
N ALA A 301 -4.66 9.76 17.00
CA ALA A 301 -3.42 9.77 17.77
C ALA A 301 -2.27 9.10 16.99
N LEU A 302 -2.52 7.99 16.30
CA LEU A 302 -1.54 7.35 15.42
C LEU A 302 -1.12 8.27 14.27
N TRP A 303 -2.06 8.99 13.67
CA TRP A 303 -1.78 9.96 12.60
C TRP A 303 -0.82 11.04 13.10
N SER A 304 -1.13 11.70 14.22
CA SER A 304 -0.27 12.72 14.83
C SER A 304 1.12 12.15 15.17
N ARG A 305 1.17 10.91 15.65
CA ARG A 305 2.46 10.26 15.93
C ARG A 305 3.27 10.00 14.66
N CYS A 306 2.63 9.64 13.54
CA CYS A 306 3.31 9.51 12.25
C CYS A 306 3.81 10.86 11.74
N GLU A 307 3.04 11.94 11.92
CA GLU A 307 3.49 13.31 11.60
C GLU A 307 4.75 13.69 12.38
N ASP A 308 4.75 13.46 13.68
CA ASP A 308 5.90 13.79 14.54
C ASP A 308 7.14 12.97 14.19
N LEU A 309 6.98 11.66 13.92
CA LEU A 309 8.09 10.77 13.59
C LEU A 309 8.68 11.04 12.20
N THR A 310 7.86 11.40 11.22
CA THR A 310 8.31 11.63 9.84
C THR A 310 8.63 13.09 9.53
N GLY A 311 8.12 14.01 10.34
CA GLY A 311 8.16 15.46 10.06
C GLY A 311 7.35 15.84 8.82
N VAL A 312 6.39 15.01 8.38
CA VAL A 312 5.52 15.27 7.23
C VAL A 312 4.09 15.46 7.71
N ARG A 313 3.51 16.62 7.38
CA ARG A 313 2.13 17.00 7.74
C ARG A 313 1.31 17.22 6.49
N TYR A 314 0.10 16.71 6.45
CA TYR A 314 -0.87 16.89 5.38
C TYR A 314 -2.28 16.61 5.88
N LEU A 315 -3.30 17.17 5.25
CA LEU A 315 -4.69 17.10 5.68
C LEU A 315 -4.91 17.62 7.11
N ASP A 316 -4.14 18.65 7.52
CA ASP A 316 -4.27 19.28 8.84
C ASP A 316 -5.65 19.96 9.00
N GLU A 317 -6.22 19.82 10.19
CA GLU A 317 -7.53 20.38 10.53
C GLU A 317 -7.48 21.90 10.75
N ASP A 318 -6.33 22.44 11.15
CA ASP A 318 -6.22 23.79 11.74
C ASP A 318 -5.82 24.93 10.79
N ARG A 319 -5.46 24.68 9.54
CA ARG A 319 -5.06 25.77 8.63
C ARG A 319 -6.22 26.56 8.05
N ASP A 320 -7.39 25.95 7.88
CA ASP A 320 -8.53 26.61 7.24
C ASP A 320 -9.39 27.43 8.23
N THR A 321 -9.38 27.09 9.53
CA THR A 321 -10.13 27.83 10.56
C THR A 321 -9.46 29.11 11.06
N LEU A 322 -8.17 29.28 10.82
CA LEU A 322 -7.44 30.51 11.18
C LEU A 322 -7.60 31.61 10.12
N THR A 323 -7.84 31.26 8.87
CA THR A 323 -8.04 32.24 7.78
C THR A 323 -9.43 32.88 7.82
N GLU A 324 -10.46 32.14 8.28
CA GLU A 324 -11.82 32.69 8.43
C GLU A 324 -12.02 33.54 9.68
N LYS A 325 -11.12 33.51 10.69
CA LYS A 325 -11.19 34.34 11.89
C LYS A 325 -10.42 35.64 11.78
N ILE A 326 -9.71 35.90 10.69
CA ILE A 326 -8.91 37.11 10.46
C ILE A 326 -9.48 37.95 9.29
N ALA A 327 -10.49 37.45 8.59
CA ALA A 327 -11.29 38.17 7.61
C ALA A 327 -12.61 38.66 8.23
#